data_6a934234b6d510a5070c040000ecb3db
#
_entry.id   6a934234b6d510a5070c040000ecb3db
#
_cell.length_a   1.000
_cell.length_b   1.000
_cell.length_c   1.000
_cell.angle_alpha   90.00
_cell.angle_beta   90.00
_cell.angle_gamma   90.00
#
_symmetry.space_group_name_H-M   'P 1'
#
loop_
_entity.id
_entity.type
_entity.pdbx_description
1 polymer ?
#
loop_
_entity_poly.entity_id
_entity_poly.type
_entity_poly.pdbx_seq_one_letter_code
_entity_poly.pdbx_strand_id
1 'polypeptide(L)' 'MSEKDLAFALAMLDDSDGSRLVDMAARMDVTNGYASTYKRRLFKKGVVGERPGGRLDFDIPLLREYLDEFYTE' A
#
# COMPACT_ATOMS: atom_id res chain seq x y z
N MET A 1 -9.14 0.32 8.94
CA MET A 1 -7.99 1.17 8.53
C MET A 1 -8.39 2.63 8.61
N SER A 2 -7.45 3.49 8.95
CA SER A 2 -7.69 4.92 8.89
C SER A 2 -7.79 5.38 7.43
N GLU A 3 -8.27 6.59 7.23
CA GLU A 3 -8.38 7.18 5.89
C GLU A 3 -7.02 7.23 5.18
N LYS A 4 -5.96 7.56 5.92
CA LYS A 4 -4.60 7.60 5.37
C LYS A 4 -4.06 6.21 5.06
N ASP A 5 -4.35 5.24 5.92
CA ASP A 5 -3.97 3.85 5.66
C ASP A 5 -4.66 3.33 4.39
N LEU A 6 -5.92 3.68 4.22
CA LEU A 6 -6.67 3.31 3.02
C LEU A 6 -6.07 3.98 1.78
N ALA A 7 -5.69 5.26 1.88
CA ALA A 7 -5.05 5.96 0.77
C ALA A 7 -3.75 5.27 0.34
N PHE A 8 -2.95 4.81 1.30
CA PHE A 8 -1.73 4.06 1.01
C PHE A 8 -2.06 2.75 0.27
N ALA A 9 -3.05 2.02 0.76
CA ALA A 9 -3.45 0.75 0.14
C ALA A 9 -3.98 0.97 -1.28
N LEU A 10 -4.77 2.01 -1.51
CA LEU A 10 -5.30 2.32 -2.83
C LEU A 10 -4.20 2.70 -3.80
N ALA A 11 -3.17 3.42 -3.33
CA ALA A 11 -2.04 3.78 -4.16
C ALA A 11 -1.24 2.56 -4.62
N MET A 12 -1.31 1.44 -3.88
CA MET A 12 -0.65 0.20 -4.27
C MET A 12 -1.35 -0.52 -5.43
N LEU A 13 -2.59 -0.19 -5.73
CA LEU A 13 -3.35 -0.90 -6.77
C LEU A 13 -2.76 -0.74 -8.16
N ASP A 14 -1.99 0.31 -8.40
CA ASP A 14 -1.37 0.56 -9.71
C ASP A 14 -0.26 -0.44 -10.03
N ASP A 15 0.23 -1.19 -9.04
CA ASP A 15 1.36 -2.10 -9.19
C ASP A 15 0.91 -3.54 -8.99
N SER A 16 0.95 -4.35 -10.04
CA SER A 16 0.57 -5.77 -9.96
C SER A 16 1.66 -6.64 -9.32
N ASP A 17 2.92 -6.21 -9.40
CA ASP A 17 4.07 -6.98 -8.94
C ASP A 17 4.69 -6.45 -7.64
N GLY A 18 3.93 -5.68 -6.89
CA GLY A 18 4.41 -5.06 -5.67
C GLY A 18 4.82 -3.61 -5.86
N SER A 19 4.71 -2.84 -4.80
CA SER A 19 4.91 -1.39 -4.84
C SER A 19 6.21 -1.02 -4.15
N ARG A 20 6.91 -0.02 -4.69
CA ARG A 20 8.08 0.56 -4.06
C ARG A 20 7.66 1.74 -3.19
N LEU A 21 8.30 1.89 -2.04
CA LEU A 21 7.98 2.98 -1.12
C LEU A 21 8.12 4.36 -1.78
N VAL A 22 9.17 4.54 -2.58
CA VAL A 22 9.41 5.82 -3.26
C VAL A 22 8.26 6.17 -4.22
N ASP A 23 7.71 5.17 -4.90
CA ASP A 23 6.58 5.38 -5.79
C ASP A 23 5.30 5.70 -5.01
N MET A 24 5.12 5.03 -3.87
CA MET A 24 3.98 5.29 -2.99
C MET A 24 4.01 6.71 -2.45
N ALA A 25 5.19 7.17 -2.02
CA ALA A 25 5.35 8.53 -1.51
C ALA A 25 5.01 9.55 -2.59
N ALA A 26 5.46 9.32 -3.81
CA ALA A 26 5.17 10.22 -4.94
C ALA A 26 3.66 10.25 -5.24
N ARG A 27 3.00 9.10 -5.27
CA ARG A 27 1.56 9.02 -5.54
C ARG A 27 0.72 9.69 -4.46
N MET A 28 1.16 9.61 -3.21
CA MET A 28 0.46 10.23 -2.08
C MET A 28 0.86 11.68 -1.86
N ASP A 29 1.86 12.17 -2.59
CA ASP A 29 2.41 13.53 -2.43
C ASP A 29 2.90 13.77 -1.00
N VAL A 30 3.68 12.83 -0.49
CA VAL A 30 4.28 12.90 0.84
C VAL A 30 5.76 12.54 0.76
N THR A 31 6.49 12.79 1.85
CA THR A 31 7.91 12.40 1.92
C THR A 31 8.03 10.88 2.06
N ASN A 32 9.22 10.35 1.75
CA ASN A 32 9.50 8.93 1.94
C ASN A 32 9.39 8.53 3.42
N GLY A 33 9.81 9.41 4.34
CA GLY A 33 9.66 9.16 5.77
C GLY A 33 8.22 9.06 6.21
N TYR A 34 7.36 9.91 5.66
CA TYR A 34 5.93 9.88 5.96
C TYR A 34 5.29 8.59 5.41
N ALA A 35 5.60 8.25 4.18
CA ALA A 35 5.11 7.00 3.57
C ALA A 35 5.58 5.77 4.36
N SER A 36 6.80 5.80 4.87
CA SER A 36 7.36 4.72 5.69
C SER A 36 6.57 4.51 6.98
N THR A 37 6.01 5.57 7.55
CA THR A 37 5.16 5.48 8.72
C THR A 37 3.90 4.67 8.43
N TYR A 38 3.24 4.93 7.30
CA TYR A 38 2.06 4.17 6.90
C TYR A 38 2.39 2.73 6.54
N LYS A 39 3.50 2.51 5.85
CA LYS A 39 4.00 1.17 5.57
C LYS A 39 4.12 0.36 6.86
N ARG A 40 4.77 0.94 7.87
CA ARG A 40 4.99 0.26 9.15
C ARG A 40 3.69 -0.07 9.85
N ARG A 41 2.72 0.83 9.81
CA ARG A 41 1.40 0.60 10.40
C ARG A 41 0.67 -0.55 9.73
N LEU A 42 0.64 -0.57 8.41
CA LEU A 42 -0.03 -1.63 7.67
C LEU A 42 0.71 -2.97 7.80
N PHE A 43 2.03 -2.93 7.89
CA PHE A 43 2.84 -4.12 8.14
C PHE A 43 2.47 -4.74 9.50
N LYS A 44 2.37 -3.92 10.54
CA LYS A 44 1.99 -4.40 11.87
C LYS A 44 0.58 -4.97 11.90
N LYS A 45 -0.32 -4.44 11.09
CA LYS A 45 -1.70 -4.92 11.02
C LYS A 45 -1.85 -6.16 10.16
N GLY A 46 -0.77 -6.61 9.50
CA GLY A 46 -0.82 -7.76 8.62
C GLY A 46 -1.48 -7.50 7.27
N VAL A 47 -1.67 -6.23 6.91
CA VAL A 47 -2.30 -5.86 5.63
C VAL A 47 -1.32 -5.99 4.47
N VAL A 48 -0.05 -5.60 4.70
CA VAL A 48 0.99 -5.67 3.68
C VAL A 48 2.20 -6.43 4.20
N GLY A 49 2.98 -6.99 3.29
CA GLY A 49 4.23 -7.64 3.60
C GLY A 49 5.28 -7.29 2.56
N GLU A 50 6.54 -7.56 2.90
CA GLU A 50 7.64 -7.30 1.98
C GLU A 50 7.80 -8.48 1.02
N ARG A 51 8.19 -8.15 -0.21
CA ARG A 51 8.49 -9.10 -1.27
C ARG A 51 9.93 -8.88 -1.73
N PRO A 52 10.51 -9.83 -2.47
CA PRO A 52 11.88 -9.67 -3.00
C PRO A 52 12.05 -8.35 -3.74
N GLY A 53 13.22 -7.73 -3.58
CA GLY A 53 13.51 -6.45 -4.19
C GLY A 53 13.00 -5.25 -3.42
N GLY A 54 12.59 -5.43 -2.16
CA GLY A 54 12.10 -4.33 -1.32
C GLY A 54 10.72 -3.83 -1.72
N ARG A 55 9.96 -4.63 -2.43
CA ARG A 55 8.60 -4.29 -2.83
C ARG A 55 7.60 -4.68 -1.77
N LEU A 56 6.45 -4.01 -1.76
CA LEU A 56 5.34 -4.29 -0.85
C LEU A 56 4.16 -4.86 -1.63
N ASP A 57 3.48 -5.83 -1.05
CA ASP A 57 2.25 -6.35 -1.62
C ASP A 57 1.28 -6.69 -0.50
N PHE A 58 0.02 -6.90 -0.87
CA PHE A 58 -1.01 -7.24 0.11
C PHE A 58 -0.82 -8.66 0.63
N ASP A 59 -0.94 -8.82 1.95
CA ASP A 59 -0.89 -10.13 2.60
C ASP A 59 -2.29 -10.70 2.89
N ILE A 60 -3.33 -9.91 2.69
CA ILE A 60 -4.70 -10.36 2.89
C ILE A 60 -5.24 -10.86 1.55
N PRO A 61 -5.65 -12.13 1.45
CA PRO A 61 -6.21 -12.67 0.21
C PRO A 61 -7.41 -11.85 -0.27
N LEU A 62 -7.48 -11.59 -1.57
CA LEU A 62 -8.56 -10.89 -2.23
C LEU A 62 -8.71 -9.42 -1.84
N LEU A 63 -7.81 -8.87 -1.03
CA LEU A 63 -7.91 -7.46 -0.66
C LEU A 63 -7.72 -6.55 -1.87
N ARG A 64 -6.79 -6.87 -2.76
CA ARG A 64 -6.58 -6.09 -3.98
C ARG A 64 -7.86 -6.01 -4.79
N GLU A 65 -8.52 -7.13 -4.99
CA GLU A 65 -9.76 -7.20 -5.77
C GLU A 65 -10.88 -6.44 -5.09
N TYR A 66 -10.97 -6.55 -3.77
CA TYR A 66 -11.97 -5.82 -2.98
C TYR A 66 -11.79 -4.31 -3.11
N LEU A 67 -10.54 -3.83 -2.96
CA LEU A 67 -10.25 -2.41 -3.06
C LEU A 67 -10.51 -1.88 -4.47
N ASP A 68 -10.12 -2.66 -5.47
CA ASP A 68 -10.33 -2.28 -6.86
C ASP A 68 -11.81 -2.17 -7.20
N GLU A 69 -12.63 -3.07 -6.67
CA GLU A 69 -14.06 -3.08 -6.93
C GLU A 69 -14.81 -1.97 -6.19
N PHE A 70 -14.48 -1.73 -4.91
CA PHE A 70 -15.30 -0.88 -4.06
C PHE A 70 -14.75 0.53 -3.85
N TYR A 71 -13.51 0.80 -4.19
CA TYR A 71 -12.87 2.10 -3.93
C TYR A 71 -12.30 2.76 -5.18
N THR A 72 -12.37 2.13 -6.33
CA THR A 72 -11.94 2.74 -7.59
C THR A 72 -13.11 2.74 -8.58
N GLU A 73 -13.09 3.69 -9.49
CA GLU A 73 -14.09 3.78 -10.54
C GLU A 73 -13.58 3.25 -11.87
#